data_20c897adfb62ad3f424afacf139226d6
#
_entry.id   20c897adfb62ad3f424afacf139226d6
#
_cell.length_a   1.000
_cell.length_b   1.000
_cell.length_c   1.000
_cell.angle_alpha   90.00
_cell.angle_beta   90.00
_cell.angle_gamma   90.00
#
_symmetry.space_group_name_H-M   'P 1'
#
loop_
_entity.id
_entity.type
_entity.pdbx_description
1 polymer ?
#
loop_
_entity_poly.entity_id
_entity_poly.type
_entity_poly.pdbx_seq_one_letter_code
_entity_poly.pdbx_strand_id
1 'polypeptide(L)'
;MRNEPSNLVLIGMPGAGKSTVGVILARITSRDFLDTDLLIQSAHEQTLQEIVDKQGYAGLRKIEEKVLIELSVQNHVIATGGSAAYSEIAMRHLKLNAVVVFLDVDLDELESRVSDFSMRGLAKRPDQSFSEL
;
A
#
# COMPACT_ATOMS: atom_id res chain seq x y z
N MET A 1 -10.86 16.13 22.13
CA MET A 1 -10.15 15.99 20.86
C MET A 1 -9.62 14.58 20.73
N ARG A 2 -9.84 13.97 19.59
CA ARG A 2 -9.38 12.60 19.37
C ARG A 2 -7.96 12.60 18.87
N ASN A 3 -7.12 11.77 19.50
CA ASN A 3 -5.74 11.58 19.09
C ASN A 3 -5.54 10.24 18.39
N GLU A 4 -6.63 9.64 17.92
CA GLU A 4 -6.56 8.37 17.23
C GLU A 4 -5.96 8.55 15.84
N PRO A 5 -5.08 7.64 15.43
CA PRO A 5 -4.55 7.68 14.07
C PRO A 5 -5.67 7.53 13.04
N SER A 6 -5.62 8.31 11.98
CA SER A 6 -6.65 8.26 10.95
C SER A 6 -6.31 7.32 9.80
N ASN A 7 -5.03 7.03 9.57
CA ASN A 7 -4.59 6.21 8.44
C ASN A 7 -4.28 4.78 8.86
N LEU A 8 -4.41 3.86 7.90
CA LEU A 8 -3.90 2.50 8.00
C LEU A 8 -2.80 2.36 6.98
N VAL A 9 -1.60 2.02 7.41
CA VAL A 9 -0.45 1.86 6.52
C VAL A 9 -0.11 0.37 6.42
N LEU A 10 -0.07 -0.14 5.20
CA LEU A 10 0.26 -1.53 4.94
C LEU A 10 1.71 -1.61 4.47
N ILE A 11 2.51 -2.40 5.16
CA ILE A 11 3.89 -2.68 4.78
C ILE A 11 4.05 -4.20 4.62
N GLY A 12 5.09 -4.60 3.93
CA GLY A 12 5.37 -6.03 3.72
C GLY A 12 6.15 -6.24 2.44
N MET A 13 6.51 -7.50 2.20
CA MET A 13 7.29 -7.89 1.04
C MET A 13 6.49 -7.70 -0.25
N PRO A 14 7.18 -7.50 -1.39
CA PRO A 14 6.51 -7.55 -2.69
C PRO A 14 5.77 -8.87 -2.83
N GLY A 15 4.56 -8.83 -3.38
CA GLY A 15 3.75 -10.03 -3.53
C GLY A 15 2.92 -10.41 -2.31
N ALA A 16 3.03 -9.67 -1.22
CA ALA A 16 2.21 -9.93 -0.02
C ALA A 16 0.74 -9.53 -0.20
N GLY A 17 0.41 -8.84 -1.29
CA GLY A 17 -0.98 -8.45 -1.55
C GLY A 17 -1.40 -7.14 -0.90
N LYS A 18 -0.46 -6.24 -0.64
CA LYS A 18 -0.76 -4.97 0.03
C LYS A 18 -1.84 -4.15 -0.68
N SER A 19 -1.75 -4.03 -2.00
CA SER A 19 -2.74 -3.25 -2.74
C SER A 19 -4.11 -3.91 -2.72
N THR A 20 -4.17 -5.24 -2.83
CA THR A 20 -5.42 -5.98 -2.77
C THR A 20 -6.09 -5.83 -1.41
N VAL A 21 -5.33 -6.05 -0.35
CA VAL A 21 -5.84 -5.89 1.02
C VAL A 21 -6.22 -4.43 1.27
N GLY A 22 -5.42 -3.50 0.77
CA GLY A 22 -5.66 -2.08 0.96
C GLY A 22 -7.00 -1.62 0.41
N VAL A 23 -7.34 -2.06 -0.79
CA VAL A 23 -8.63 -1.72 -1.41
C VAL A 23 -9.79 -2.26 -0.57
N ILE A 24 -9.66 -3.50 -0.11
CA ILE A 24 -10.69 -4.13 0.73
C ILE A 24 -10.86 -3.36 2.04
N LEU A 25 -9.75 -3.06 2.71
CA LEU A 25 -9.79 -2.33 3.97
C LEU A 25 -10.36 -0.92 3.80
N ALA A 26 -10.01 -0.26 2.71
CA ALA A 26 -10.55 1.08 2.44
C ALA A 26 -12.06 1.03 2.32
N ARG A 27 -12.58 0.03 1.63
CA ARG A 27 -14.02 -0.14 1.48
C ARG A 27 -14.70 -0.44 2.81
N ILE A 28 -14.14 -1.35 3.58
CA ILE A 28 -14.73 -1.78 4.86
C ILE A 28 -14.71 -0.65 5.87
N THR A 29 -13.64 0.14 5.90
CA THR A 29 -13.44 1.18 6.90
C THR A 29 -13.88 2.57 6.44
N SER A 30 -14.44 2.68 5.24
CA SER A 30 -14.85 3.96 4.63
C SER A 30 -13.69 4.96 4.55
N ARG A 31 -12.52 4.46 4.16
CA ARG A 31 -11.33 5.28 3.94
C ARG A 31 -11.03 5.35 2.45
N ASP A 32 -10.32 6.38 2.05
CA ASP A 32 -9.74 6.45 0.72
C ASP A 32 -8.56 5.51 0.61
N PHE A 33 -8.19 5.12 -0.58
CA PHE A 33 -7.05 4.24 -0.83
C PHE A 33 -5.96 4.98 -1.59
N LEU A 34 -4.71 4.78 -1.19
CA LEU A 34 -3.55 5.34 -1.86
C LEU A 34 -2.47 4.28 -1.98
N ASP A 35 -1.95 4.11 -3.19
CA ASP A 35 -0.83 3.22 -3.48
C ASP A 35 0.38 4.09 -3.78
N THR A 36 1.41 4.00 -2.96
CA THR A 36 2.58 4.87 -3.11
C THR A 36 3.39 4.57 -4.37
N ASP A 37 3.38 3.33 -4.85
CA ASP A 37 4.05 2.98 -6.10
C ASP A 37 3.39 3.68 -7.28
N LEU A 38 2.06 3.71 -7.31
CA LEU A 38 1.32 4.43 -8.35
C LEU A 38 1.56 5.93 -8.24
N LEU A 39 1.65 6.45 -7.02
CA LEU A 39 1.93 7.86 -6.80
C LEU A 39 3.30 8.24 -7.35
N ILE A 40 4.31 7.40 -7.12
CA ILE A 40 5.65 7.63 -7.64
C ILE A 40 5.64 7.62 -9.17
N GLN A 41 5.01 6.63 -9.77
CA GLN A 41 4.95 6.51 -11.23
C GLN A 41 4.25 7.71 -11.86
N SER A 42 3.15 8.13 -11.27
CA SER A 42 2.40 9.28 -11.77
C SER A 42 3.20 10.57 -11.65
N ALA A 43 3.88 10.78 -10.52
CA ALA A 43 4.66 11.99 -10.29
C ALA A 43 5.89 12.09 -11.19
N HIS A 44 6.51 10.97 -11.53
CA HIS A 44 7.71 10.94 -12.35
C HIS A 44 7.43 10.61 -13.82
N GLU A 45 6.19 10.31 -14.17
CA GLU A 45 5.79 9.92 -15.52
C GLU A 45 6.64 8.77 -16.07
N GLN A 46 6.97 7.82 -15.18
CA GLN A 46 7.80 6.64 -15.48
C GLN A 46 7.28 5.45 -14.69
N THR A 47 7.52 4.25 -15.24
CA THR A 47 7.27 3.05 -14.44
C THR A 47 8.38 2.91 -13.40
N LEU A 48 8.13 2.10 -12.37
CA LEU A 48 9.16 1.82 -11.37
C LEU A 48 10.39 1.18 -12.03
N GLN A 49 10.17 0.30 -13.02
CA GLN A 49 11.28 -0.34 -13.72
C GLN A 49 12.14 0.67 -14.47
N GLU A 50 11.51 1.66 -15.10
CA GLU A 50 12.24 2.72 -15.79
C GLU A 50 13.09 3.53 -14.81
N ILE A 51 12.56 3.80 -13.62
CA ILE A 51 13.32 4.51 -12.59
C ILE A 51 14.52 3.68 -12.15
N VAL A 52 14.33 2.38 -11.92
CA VAL A 52 15.42 1.48 -11.53
C VAL A 52 16.48 1.40 -12.64
N ASP A 53 16.06 1.33 -13.89
CA ASP A 53 16.99 1.26 -15.02
C ASP A 53 17.86 2.51 -15.12
N LYS A 54 17.31 3.67 -14.79
CA LYS A 54 18.05 4.94 -14.88
C LYS A 54 18.84 5.27 -13.62
N GLN A 55 18.30 4.97 -12.45
CA GLN A 55 18.85 5.43 -11.18
C GLN A 55 19.23 4.30 -10.23
N GLY A 56 18.91 3.06 -10.58
CA GLY A 56 19.14 1.91 -9.71
C GLY A 56 18.15 1.82 -8.57
N TYR A 57 18.23 0.74 -7.81
CA TYR A 57 17.36 0.56 -6.65
C TYR A 57 17.58 1.61 -5.56
N ALA A 58 18.84 2.06 -5.41
CA ALA A 58 19.13 3.12 -4.44
C ALA A 58 18.40 4.42 -4.79
N GLY A 59 18.32 4.74 -6.08
CA GLY A 59 17.57 5.91 -6.55
C GLY A 59 16.09 5.77 -6.27
N LEU A 60 15.52 4.60 -6.54
CA LEU A 60 14.11 4.35 -6.27
C LEU A 60 13.79 4.45 -4.78
N ARG A 61 14.67 3.91 -3.93
CA ARG A 61 14.48 4.01 -2.48
C ARG A 61 14.45 5.44 -1.98
N LYS A 62 15.32 6.30 -2.54
CA LYS A 62 15.33 7.72 -2.18
C LYS A 62 14.04 8.41 -2.59
N ILE A 63 13.53 8.09 -3.76
CA ILE A 63 12.27 8.65 -4.25
C ILE A 63 11.12 8.19 -3.36
N GLU A 64 11.09 6.91 -3.03
CA GLU A 64 10.06 6.35 -2.16
C GLU A 64 10.08 7.01 -0.78
N GLU A 65 11.27 7.12 -0.19
CA GLU A 65 11.41 7.78 1.12
C GLU A 65 10.91 9.22 1.07
N LYS A 66 11.26 9.96 0.06
CA LYS A 66 10.81 11.34 -0.09
C LYS A 66 9.29 11.43 -0.22
N VAL A 67 8.71 10.58 -1.03
CA VAL A 67 7.26 10.55 -1.21
C VAL A 67 6.56 10.25 0.11
N LEU A 68 7.06 9.27 0.86
CA LEU A 68 6.45 8.90 2.14
C LEU A 68 6.56 10.01 3.17
N ILE A 69 7.71 10.68 3.23
CA ILE A 69 7.91 11.79 4.17
C ILE A 69 7.00 12.97 3.85
N GLU A 70 6.71 13.19 2.58
CA GLU A 70 5.87 14.31 2.14
C GLU A 70 4.38 14.00 2.21
N LEU A 71 3.97 12.77 2.50
CA LEU A 71 2.56 12.44 2.62
C LEU A 71 1.93 13.14 3.80
N SER A 72 0.81 13.80 3.56
CA SER A 72 0.04 14.47 4.61
C SER A 72 -1.44 14.18 4.48
N VAL A 73 -1.80 12.99 4.01
CA VAL A 73 -3.19 12.57 3.87
C VAL A 73 -3.78 12.12 5.20
N GLN A 74 -5.10 12.16 5.29
CA GLN A 74 -5.82 11.69 6.46
C GLN A 74 -6.96 10.79 6.01
N ASN A 75 -7.30 9.84 6.86
CA ASN A 75 -8.38 8.90 6.63
C ASN A 75 -8.16 8.07 5.35
N HIS A 76 -6.95 7.59 5.18
CA HIS A 76 -6.55 6.76 4.04
C HIS A 76 -6.06 5.40 4.47
N VAL A 77 -6.22 4.42 3.58
CA VAL A 77 -5.43 3.20 3.63
C VAL A 77 -4.28 3.41 2.63
N ILE A 78 -3.06 3.28 3.11
CA ILE A 78 -1.85 3.55 2.33
C ILE A 78 -1.11 2.22 2.13
N ALA A 79 -1.06 1.76 0.88
CA ALA A 79 -0.25 0.60 0.53
C ALA A 79 1.12 1.09 0.09
N THR A 80 2.17 0.67 0.78
CA THR A 80 3.53 1.13 0.52
C THR A 80 4.29 0.17 -0.40
N GLY A 81 5.39 0.65 -0.97
CA GLY A 81 6.30 -0.19 -1.73
C GLY A 81 7.09 -1.13 -0.83
N GLY A 82 7.82 -2.07 -1.45
CA GLY A 82 8.51 -3.13 -0.72
C GLY A 82 9.66 -2.66 0.17
N SER A 83 10.19 -1.46 -0.05
CA SER A 83 11.33 -0.96 0.72
C SER A 83 10.94 0.06 1.80
N ALA A 84 9.67 0.40 1.94
CA ALA A 84 9.23 1.42 2.89
C ALA A 84 9.66 1.12 4.32
N ALA A 85 9.55 -0.14 4.74
CA ALA A 85 9.87 -0.54 6.12
C ALA A 85 11.35 -0.36 6.47
N TYR A 86 12.22 -0.24 5.47
CA TYR A 86 13.64 -0.05 5.72
C TYR A 86 14.04 1.41 5.93
N SER A 87 13.13 2.34 5.72
CA SER A 87 13.39 3.75 5.98
C SER A 87 12.85 4.13 7.34
N GLU A 88 13.75 4.31 8.29
CA GLU A 88 13.35 4.69 9.65
C GLU A 88 12.65 6.06 9.67
N ILE A 89 13.15 7.00 8.86
CA ILE A 89 12.57 8.35 8.80
C ILE A 89 11.16 8.30 8.23
N ALA A 90 10.97 7.55 7.14
CA ALA A 90 9.65 7.42 6.52
C ALA A 90 8.67 6.74 7.46
N MET A 91 9.08 5.66 8.11
CA MET A 91 8.22 4.94 9.04
C MET A 91 7.83 5.80 10.22
N ARG A 92 8.76 6.60 10.73
CA ARG A 92 8.47 7.53 11.84
C ARG A 92 7.42 8.55 11.43
N HIS A 93 7.55 9.10 10.24
CA HIS A 93 6.58 10.06 9.72
C HIS A 93 5.18 9.43 9.57
N LEU A 94 5.12 8.24 8.97
CA LEU A 94 3.84 7.54 8.78
C LEU A 94 3.15 7.23 10.11
N LYS A 95 3.93 6.85 11.11
CA LYS A 95 3.38 6.49 12.42
C LYS A 95 2.79 7.67 13.19
N LEU A 96 3.08 8.90 12.80
CA LEU A 96 2.49 10.07 13.46
C LEU A 96 0.97 10.06 13.40
N ASN A 97 0.39 9.50 12.35
CA ASN A 97 -1.05 9.49 12.17
C ASN A 97 -1.54 8.18 11.54
N ALA A 98 -0.92 7.06 11.88
CA ALA A 98 -1.28 5.79 11.27
C ALA A 98 -1.09 4.62 12.21
N VAL A 99 -1.94 3.61 12.04
CA VAL A 99 -1.67 2.27 12.52
C VAL A 99 -0.97 1.54 11.39
N VAL A 100 0.18 0.96 11.69
CA VAL A 100 0.97 0.24 10.70
C VAL A 100 0.67 -1.26 10.80
N VAL A 101 0.30 -1.84 9.67
CA VAL A 101 -0.03 -3.27 9.58
C VAL A 101 0.99 -3.95 8.69
N PHE A 102 1.67 -4.95 9.22
CA PHE A 102 2.63 -5.74 8.46
C PHE A 102 1.93 -6.96 7.87
N LEU A 103 1.99 -7.09 6.55
CA LEU A 103 1.44 -8.25 5.85
C LEU A 103 2.53 -9.27 5.60
N ASP A 104 2.37 -10.45 6.18
CA ASP A 104 3.34 -11.53 6.11
C ASP A 104 2.68 -12.81 5.58
N VAL A 105 1.91 -12.65 4.50
CA VAL A 105 1.27 -13.77 3.81
C VAL A 105 1.49 -13.62 2.32
N ASP A 106 1.60 -14.74 1.61
CA ASP A 106 1.69 -14.69 0.17
C ASP A 106 0.31 -14.45 -0.46
N LEU A 107 0.31 -14.13 -1.76
CA LEU A 107 -0.92 -13.78 -2.45
C LEU A 107 -1.91 -14.96 -2.52
N ASP A 108 -1.41 -16.18 -2.73
CA ASP A 108 -2.28 -17.35 -2.82
C ASP A 108 -3.02 -17.59 -1.50
N GLU A 109 -2.30 -17.52 -0.39
CA GLU A 109 -2.91 -17.66 0.93
C GLU A 109 -3.91 -16.53 1.19
N LEU A 110 -3.56 -15.32 0.79
CA LEU A 110 -4.45 -14.18 0.93
C LEU A 110 -5.73 -14.35 0.15
N GLU A 111 -5.64 -14.82 -1.09
CA GLU A 111 -6.82 -15.07 -1.92
C GLU A 111 -7.77 -16.06 -1.26
N SER A 112 -7.20 -17.11 -0.66
CA SER A 112 -8.01 -18.11 0.05
C SER A 112 -8.74 -17.50 1.23
N ARG A 113 -8.04 -16.65 2.02
CA ARG A 113 -8.64 -16.04 3.20
C ARG A 113 -9.68 -14.99 2.87
N VAL A 114 -9.49 -14.26 1.78
CA VAL A 114 -10.35 -13.13 1.43
C VAL A 114 -11.52 -13.56 0.55
N SER A 115 -11.52 -14.78 0.04
CA SER A 115 -12.63 -15.27 -0.79
C SER A 115 -13.99 -15.14 -0.08
N ASP A 116 -14.02 -15.35 1.23
CA ASP A 116 -15.23 -15.18 2.01
C ASP A 116 -15.73 -13.74 2.01
N PHE A 117 -14.81 -12.79 2.04
CA PHE A 117 -15.16 -11.37 1.96
C PHE A 117 -15.76 -11.01 0.62
N SER A 118 -15.25 -11.58 -0.47
CA SER A 118 -15.80 -11.30 -1.79
C SER A 118 -17.23 -11.79 -1.92
N MET A 119 -17.56 -12.88 -1.26
CA MET A 119 -18.94 -13.39 -1.23
C MET A 119 -19.88 -12.50 -0.44
N ARG A 120 -19.35 -11.64 0.43
CA ARG A 120 -20.16 -10.79 1.30
C ARG A 120 -20.31 -9.36 0.80
N GLY A 121 -19.46 -8.91 -0.07
CA GLY A 121 -19.56 -7.51 -0.45
C GLY A 121 -18.68 -7.00 -1.55
N LEU A 122 -17.70 -7.75 -2.01
CA LEU A 122 -16.88 -7.31 -3.12
C LEU A 122 -17.54 -7.63 -4.44
N ALA A 123 -17.62 -6.66 -5.33
CA ALA A 123 -18.13 -6.82 -6.67
C ALA A 123 -17.04 -7.44 -7.55
N LYS A 124 -16.91 -8.73 -7.52
CA LYS A 124 -15.92 -9.49 -8.26
C LYS A 124 -16.63 -10.34 -9.31
N ARG A 125 -16.13 -10.32 -10.56
CA ARG A 125 -16.66 -11.19 -11.58
C ARG A 125 -16.27 -12.64 -11.27
N PRO A 126 -17.12 -13.62 -11.59
CA PRO A 126 -16.85 -15.02 -11.24
C PRO A 126 -15.54 -15.57 -11.78
N ASP A 127 -15.05 -15.04 -12.91
CA ASP A 127 -13.82 -15.48 -13.55
C ASP A 127 -12.61 -14.63 -13.19
N GLN A 128 -12.77 -13.70 -12.26
CA GLN A 128 -11.72 -12.76 -11.89
C GLN A 128 -11.08 -13.15 -10.56
N SER A 129 -9.75 -13.18 -10.50
CA SER A 129 -9.04 -13.41 -9.25
C SER A 129 -8.87 -12.10 -8.48
N PHE A 130 -8.53 -12.20 -7.19
CA PHE A 130 -8.27 -11.01 -6.38
C PHE A 130 -7.07 -10.22 -6.87
N SER A 131 -6.11 -10.88 -7.51
CA SER A 131 -4.95 -10.19 -8.05
C SER A 131 -5.30 -9.29 -9.25
N GLU A 132 -6.48 -9.46 -9.83
CA GLU A 132 -6.95 -8.66 -10.95
C GLU A 132 -7.83 -7.48 -10.52
N LEU A 133 -8.20 -7.46 -9.24
CA LEU A 133 -9.00 -6.37 -8.70
C LEU A 133 -8.14 -5.13 -8.51
#